data_85157341d1e4eb401a2acb7d1b88c32e
#
_entry.id   85157341d1e4eb401a2acb7d1b88c32e
#
_cell.length_a   1.000
_cell.length_b   1.000
_cell.length_c   1.000
_cell.angle_alpha   90.00
_cell.angle_beta   90.00
_cell.angle_gamma   90.00
#
_symmetry.space_group_name_H-M   'P 1'
#
loop_
_entity.id
_entity.type
_entity.pdbx_description
1 polymer ?
#
loop_
_entity_poly.entity_id
_entity_poly.type
_entity_poly.pdbx_seq_one_letter_code
_entity_poly.pdbx_strand_id
1 'polypeptide(L)'
;MIRPVRIAAAFSALTMLAACGFTPLYGEPGVSPTLSRISVSVPDTRTGFELRQALEDELAWDRGQTALWRLETDLDQRRTPLGRRVDDTVSRYELVLTVRYQLTPVSGGEAITDAVTATVTYAAADQAYAAIAAQRDGEQRAVAEAARLIRLDLSRALADLNQP
;
A
#
# COMPACT_ATOMS: atom_id res chain seq x y z
N MET A 1 -27.69 -47.89 -0.90
CA MET A 1 -26.43 -48.25 -1.61
C MET A 1 -25.98 -47.05 -2.42
N ILE A 2 -25.07 -46.24 -1.92
CA ILE A 2 -24.51 -45.07 -2.59
C ILE A 2 -23.48 -45.60 -3.59
N ARG A 3 -23.72 -45.42 -4.90
CA ARG A 3 -22.85 -45.94 -5.95
C ARG A 3 -21.44 -45.37 -5.86
N PRO A 4 -20.38 -46.20 -5.77
CA PRO A 4 -18.97 -45.73 -5.63
C PRO A 4 -18.52 -44.81 -6.75
N VAL A 5 -19.15 -44.82 -7.89
CA VAL A 5 -18.89 -43.94 -9.05
C VAL A 5 -19.16 -42.46 -8.74
N ARG A 6 -20.13 -42.13 -7.89
CA ARG A 6 -20.43 -40.74 -7.49
C ARG A 6 -19.37 -40.15 -6.53
N ILE A 7 -18.78 -40.98 -5.70
CA ILE A 7 -17.71 -40.58 -4.76
C ILE A 7 -16.41 -40.34 -5.57
N ALA A 8 -16.09 -41.20 -6.52
CA ALA A 8 -14.92 -41.04 -7.39
C ALA A 8 -14.99 -39.78 -8.26
N ALA A 9 -16.18 -39.45 -8.82
CA ALA A 9 -16.39 -38.24 -9.61
C ALA A 9 -16.26 -36.96 -8.77
N ALA A 10 -16.74 -36.96 -7.51
CA ALA A 10 -16.60 -35.82 -6.60
C ALA A 10 -15.14 -35.60 -6.18
N PHE A 11 -14.38 -36.67 -5.98
CA PHE A 11 -12.94 -36.58 -5.64
C PHE A 11 -12.10 -36.06 -6.82
N SER A 12 -12.43 -36.48 -8.06
CA SER A 12 -11.77 -36.00 -9.27
C SER A 12 -12.06 -34.52 -9.58
N ALA A 13 -13.26 -34.03 -9.26
CA ALA A 13 -13.60 -32.61 -9.39
C ALA A 13 -12.85 -31.72 -8.36
N LEU A 14 -12.65 -32.24 -7.13
CA LEU A 14 -11.95 -31.52 -6.07
C LEU A 14 -10.43 -31.36 -6.36
N THR A 15 -9.83 -32.34 -7.02
CA THR A 15 -8.41 -32.27 -7.42
C THR A 15 -8.17 -31.33 -8.60
N MET A 16 -9.15 -31.09 -9.47
CA MET A 16 -9.02 -30.11 -10.55
C MET A 16 -9.12 -28.66 -10.07
N LEU A 17 -9.77 -28.39 -8.92
CA LEU A 17 -9.80 -27.04 -8.34
C LEU A 17 -8.46 -26.64 -7.68
N ALA A 18 -7.64 -27.60 -7.28
CA ALA A 18 -6.29 -27.35 -6.73
C ALA A 18 -5.25 -27.05 -7.82
N ALA A 19 -5.56 -27.30 -9.09
CA ALA A 19 -4.66 -27.06 -10.24
C ALA A 19 -4.68 -25.61 -10.75
N CYS A 20 -5.62 -24.75 -10.27
CA CYS A 20 -5.47 -23.31 -10.43
C CYS A 20 -4.34 -22.87 -9.49
N GLY A 21 -3.12 -22.75 -9.99
CA GLY A 21 -1.92 -22.32 -9.26
C GLY A 21 -2.03 -20.89 -8.74
N PHE A 22 -3.02 -20.64 -7.88
CA PHE A 22 -3.17 -19.39 -7.15
C PHE A 22 -2.22 -19.42 -5.95
N THR A 23 -0.98 -18.97 -6.17
CA THR A 23 -0.08 -18.64 -5.07
C THR A 23 -0.54 -17.31 -4.50
N PRO A 24 -1.07 -17.28 -3.26
CA PRO A 24 -1.39 -16.00 -2.62
C PRO A 24 -0.08 -15.21 -2.47
N LEU A 25 -0.05 -13.98 -2.97
CA LEU A 25 1.11 -13.07 -2.92
C LEU A 25 1.71 -12.94 -1.49
N TYR A 26 0.91 -13.21 -0.46
CA TYR A 26 1.31 -13.21 0.95
C TYR A 26 1.61 -14.61 1.50
N GLY A 27 1.57 -15.65 0.68
CA GLY A 27 1.85 -17.03 1.06
C GLY A 27 3.29 -17.47 0.81
N GLU A 28 4.11 -16.64 0.22
CA GLU A 28 5.53 -16.90 0.02
C GLU A 28 6.26 -16.97 1.39
N PRO A 29 6.86 -18.11 1.74
CA PRO A 29 7.61 -18.23 2.98
C PRO A 29 8.80 -17.26 2.94
N GLY A 30 8.80 -16.26 3.81
CA GLY A 30 9.91 -15.31 3.94
C GLY A 30 9.57 -13.85 3.61
N VAL A 31 8.55 -13.55 2.77
CA VAL A 31 8.19 -12.16 2.42
C VAL A 31 7.57 -11.43 3.61
N SER A 32 6.55 -12.01 4.25
CA SER A 32 5.90 -11.39 5.42
C SER A 32 6.84 -11.16 6.61
N PRO A 33 7.70 -12.10 7.01
CA PRO A 33 8.71 -11.86 8.04
C PRO A 33 9.75 -10.81 7.65
N THR A 34 10.02 -10.64 6.36
CA THR A 34 10.96 -9.61 5.87
C THR A 34 10.35 -8.22 5.91
N LEU A 35 9.06 -8.09 5.55
CA LEU A 35 8.33 -6.82 5.59
C LEU A 35 8.28 -6.24 7.00
N SER A 36 8.05 -7.07 8.03
CA SER A 36 8.01 -6.63 9.43
C SER A 36 9.37 -6.13 9.97
N ARG A 37 10.45 -6.29 9.21
CA ARG A 37 11.82 -5.86 9.55
C ARG A 37 12.32 -4.72 8.67
N ILE A 38 11.40 -3.93 8.10
CA ILE A 38 11.70 -2.71 7.33
C ILE A 38 11.53 -1.51 8.25
N SER A 39 12.62 -0.78 8.53
CA SER A 39 12.54 0.51 9.23
C SER A 39 12.15 1.62 8.25
N VAL A 40 11.23 2.49 8.67
CA VAL A 40 10.66 3.55 7.82
C VAL A 40 11.22 4.91 8.23
N SER A 41 11.73 5.65 7.24
CA SER A 41 12.18 7.04 7.35
C SER A 41 11.35 7.93 6.42
N VAL A 42 10.78 8.98 6.95
CA VAL A 42 9.88 9.91 6.24
C VAL A 42 10.31 11.36 6.46
N PRO A 43 9.92 12.30 5.59
CA PRO A 43 10.12 13.73 5.84
C PRO A 43 9.41 14.19 7.12
N ASP A 44 10.00 15.17 7.81
CA ASP A 44 9.46 15.73 9.06
C ASP A 44 8.32 16.71 8.75
N THR A 45 7.21 16.16 8.29
CA THR A 45 5.96 16.87 7.99
C THR A 45 4.78 16.10 8.56
N ARG A 46 3.62 16.76 8.68
CA ARG A 46 2.40 16.08 9.14
C ARG A 46 2.02 14.88 8.24
N THR A 47 2.01 15.08 6.94
CA THR A 47 1.72 14.00 5.97
C THR A 47 2.77 12.89 6.04
N GLY A 48 4.05 13.25 6.26
CA GLY A 48 5.12 12.28 6.47
C GLY A 48 4.89 11.44 7.74
N PHE A 49 4.49 12.06 8.85
CA PHE A 49 4.16 11.34 10.08
C PHE A 49 2.98 10.36 9.88
N GLU A 50 1.91 10.82 9.23
CA GLU A 50 0.76 9.98 8.88
C GLU A 50 1.17 8.81 7.96
N LEU A 51 2.05 9.06 6.98
CA LEU A 51 2.59 8.02 6.11
C LEU A 51 3.44 6.99 6.88
N ARG A 52 4.25 7.45 7.84
CA ARG A 52 5.01 6.53 8.69
C ARG A 52 4.10 5.57 9.43
N GLN A 53 3.06 6.09 10.08
CA GLN A 53 2.10 5.25 10.81
C GLN A 53 1.42 4.24 9.88
N ALA A 54 0.93 4.70 8.73
CA ALA A 54 0.28 3.83 7.76
C ALA A 54 1.23 2.75 7.21
N LEU A 55 2.50 3.09 6.95
CA LEU A 55 3.51 2.11 6.51
C LEU A 55 3.88 1.13 7.61
N GLU A 56 4.07 1.58 8.85
CA GLU A 56 4.36 0.70 9.98
C GLU A 56 3.22 -0.32 10.19
N ASP A 57 1.97 0.12 10.04
CA ASP A 57 0.78 -0.75 10.14
C ASP A 57 0.71 -1.74 8.96
N GLU A 58 0.86 -1.25 7.72
CA GLU A 58 0.81 -2.08 6.51
C GLU A 58 1.95 -3.10 6.43
N LEU A 59 3.14 -2.75 6.89
CA LEU A 59 4.31 -3.64 6.92
C LEU A 59 4.31 -4.56 8.16
N ALA A 60 3.39 -4.36 9.09
CA ALA A 60 3.35 -5.03 10.40
C ALA A 60 4.72 -4.93 11.12
N TRP A 61 5.29 -3.71 11.15
CA TRP A 61 6.65 -3.49 11.64
C TRP A 61 6.82 -3.92 13.09
N ASP A 62 7.78 -4.83 13.32
CA ASP A 62 8.12 -5.31 14.65
C ASP A 62 9.31 -4.54 15.23
N ARG A 63 9.03 -3.61 16.14
CA ARG A 63 10.05 -2.80 16.83
C ARG A 63 10.98 -3.62 17.72
N GLY A 64 10.62 -4.85 18.07
CA GLY A 64 11.43 -5.75 18.87
C GLY A 64 12.52 -6.46 18.07
N GLN A 65 12.48 -6.40 16.74
CA GLN A 65 13.44 -7.03 15.88
C GLN A 65 14.43 -6.03 15.25
N THR A 66 15.64 -6.50 14.94
CA THR A 66 16.61 -5.70 14.20
C THR A 66 16.13 -5.53 12.76
N ALA A 67 16.11 -4.29 12.27
CA ALA A 67 15.75 -3.99 10.89
C ALA A 67 16.76 -4.65 9.92
N LEU A 68 16.25 -5.27 8.87
CA LEU A 68 17.05 -5.80 7.75
C LEU A 68 17.13 -4.80 6.61
N TRP A 69 16.11 -3.96 6.46
CA TRP A 69 15.96 -3.00 5.40
C TRP A 69 15.62 -1.63 5.96
N ARG A 70 16.01 -0.59 5.22
CA ARG A 70 15.61 0.80 5.48
C ARG A 70 14.85 1.30 4.28
N LEU A 71 13.63 1.78 4.52
CA LEU A 71 12.77 2.44 3.55
C LEU A 71 12.86 3.95 3.80
N GLU A 72 13.43 4.69 2.86
CA GLU A 72 13.45 6.15 2.86
C GLU A 72 12.42 6.66 1.86
N THR A 73 11.63 7.68 2.23
CA THR A 73 10.56 8.20 1.39
C THR A 73 10.67 9.71 1.19
N ASP A 74 10.25 10.18 0.01
CA ASP A 74 10.05 11.58 -0.33
C ASP A 74 8.61 11.78 -0.84
N LEU A 75 7.95 12.87 -0.45
CA LEU A 75 6.54 13.13 -0.72
C LEU A 75 6.35 14.39 -1.56
N ASP A 76 5.59 14.26 -2.65
CA ASP A 76 5.04 15.39 -3.40
C ASP A 76 3.51 15.34 -3.37
N GLN A 77 2.89 16.43 -2.94
CA GLN A 77 1.44 16.54 -2.82
C GLN A 77 0.92 17.68 -3.66
N ARG A 78 -0.02 17.39 -4.55
CA ARG A 78 -0.68 18.36 -5.41
C ARG A 78 -2.19 18.31 -5.23
N ARG A 79 -2.82 19.50 -5.10
CA ARG A 79 -4.26 19.66 -5.05
C ARG A 79 -4.76 20.48 -6.22
N THR A 80 -5.72 19.95 -6.97
CA THR A 80 -6.30 20.58 -8.13
C THR A 80 -7.81 20.71 -7.96
N PRO A 81 -8.42 21.89 -8.23
CA PRO A 81 -9.87 22.04 -8.22
C PRO A 81 -10.49 21.25 -9.38
N LEU A 82 -11.53 20.47 -9.09
CA LEU A 82 -12.31 19.72 -10.07
C LEU A 82 -13.78 20.18 -10.06
N GLY A 83 -14.25 20.55 -11.24
CA GLY A 83 -15.65 20.94 -11.42
C GLY A 83 -15.99 22.28 -10.75
N ARG A 84 -16.96 22.97 -11.35
CA ARG A 84 -17.53 24.20 -10.83
C ARG A 84 -19.04 24.08 -10.72
N ARG A 85 -19.61 24.78 -9.75
CA ARG A 85 -21.06 24.96 -9.61
C ARG A 85 -21.54 26.09 -10.53
N VAL A 86 -22.84 26.25 -10.60
CA VAL A 86 -23.48 27.31 -11.39
C VAL A 86 -23.08 28.73 -10.91
N ASP A 87 -22.73 28.87 -9.64
CA ASP A 87 -22.24 30.08 -8.99
C ASP A 87 -20.70 30.26 -9.13
N ASP A 88 -20.06 29.50 -10.01
CA ASP A 88 -18.62 29.49 -10.27
C ASP A 88 -17.75 29.02 -9.10
N THR A 89 -18.32 28.50 -8.01
CA THR A 89 -17.56 27.92 -6.90
C THR A 89 -17.07 26.50 -7.22
N VAL A 90 -15.93 26.11 -6.63
CA VAL A 90 -15.38 24.75 -6.79
C VAL A 90 -16.29 23.74 -6.10
N SER A 91 -16.61 22.63 -6.79
CA SER A 91 -17.46 21.57 -6.25
C SER A 91 -16.66 20.41 -5.65
N ARG A 92 -15.46 20.15 -6.15
CA ARG A 92 -14.54 19.07 -5.72
C ARG A 92 -13.10 19.47 -5.84
N TYR A 93 -12.26 18.78 -5.08
CA TYR A 93 -10.80 18.79 -5.25
C TYR A 93 -10.31 17.39 -5.56
N GLU A 94 -9.30 17.33 -6.42
CA GLU A 94 -8.44 16.17 -6.60
C GLU A 94 -7.16 16.38 -5.80
N LEU A 95 -6.78 15.38 -5.03
CA LEU A 95 -5.52 15.33 -4.32
C LEU A 95 -4.70 14.18 -4.90
N VAL A 96 -3.53 14.51 -5.40
CA VAL A 96 -2.54 13.55 -5.90
C VAL A 96 -1.36 13.56 -4.94
N LEU A 97 -1.10 12.42 -4.32
CA LEU A 97 0.07 12.18 -3.47
C LEU A 97 1.01 11.24 -4.21
N THR A 98 2.19 11.72 -4.56
CA THR A 98 3.27 10.90 -5.11
C THR A 98 4.31 10.65 -4.02
N VAL A 99 4.60 9.38 -3.75
CA VAL A 99 5.63 8.95 -2.81
C VAL A 99 6.72 8.25 -3.59
N ARG A 100 7.91 8.86 -3.65
CA ARG A 100 9.13 8.21 -4.12
C ARG A 100 9.75 7.51 -2.94
N TYR A 101 10.27 6.30 -3.15
CA TYR A 101 10.89 5.58 -2.07
C TYR A 101 12.16 4.85 -2.52
N GLN A 102 13.04 4.62 -1.55
CA GLN A 102 14.26 3.84 -1.72
C GLN A 102 14.34 2.82 -0.60
N LEU A 103 14.40 1.54 -0.96
CA LEU A 103 14.60 0.43 -0.04
C LEU A 103 16.06 -0.03 -0.11
N THR A 104 16.78 0.09 0.99
CA THR A 104 18.22 -0.25 1.07
C THR A 104 18.43 -1.34 2.11
N PRO A 105 19.18 -2.43 1.81
CA PRO A 105 19.54 -3.43 2.80
C PRO A 105 20.52 -2.84 3.84
N VAL A 106 20.26 -3.08 5.12
CA VAL A 106 21.14 -2.60 6.22
C VAL A 106 22.54 -3.22 6.13
N SER A 107 22.65 -4.42 5.59
CA SER A 107 23.94 -5.10 5.33
C SER A 107 24.76 -4.50 4.20
N GLY A 108 24.23 -3.52 3.48
CA GLY A 108 24.80 -2.98 2.25
C GLY A 108 24.37 -3.78 1.02
N GLY A 109 24.39 -3.14 -0.13
CA GLY A 109 23.98 -3.73 -1.40
C GLY A 109 23.23 -2.71 -2.27
N GLU A 110 22.67 -3.21 -3.37
CA GLU A 110 21.91 -2.39 -4.31
C GLU A 110 20.59 -1.96 -3.69
N ALA A 111 20.24 -0.69 -3.87
CA ALA A 111 18.99 -0.13 -3.42
C ALA A 111 17.89 -0.31 -4.48
N ILE A 112 16.69 -0.63 -4.06
CA ILE A 112 15.49 -0.65 -4.90
C ILE A 112 14.83 0.73 -4.80
N THR A 113 14.64 1.39 -5.94
CA THR A 113 14.01 2.72 -6.01
C THR A 113 12.80 2.66 -6.90
N ASP A 114 11.65 3.17 -6.41
CA ASP A 114 10.41 3.26 -7.16
C ASP A 114 9.52 4.39 -6.63
N ALA A 115 8.36 4.59 -7.23
CA ALA A 115 7.40 5.61 -6.83
C ALA A 115 5.97 5.12 -7.01
N VAL A 116 5.11 5.45 -6.03
CA VAL A 116 3.68 5.22 -6.12
C VAL A 116 2.92 6.55 -6.18
N THR A 117 1.75 6.53 -6.80
CA THR A 117 0.86 7.69 -6.85
C THR A 117 -0.53 7.29 -6.38
N ALA A 118 -1.00 7.96 -5.33
CA ALA A 118 -2.35 7.83 -4.83
C ALA A 118 -3.17 9.07 -5.22
N THR A 119 -4.32 8.86 -5.85
CA THR A 119 -5.23 9.93 -6.25
C THR A 119 -6.56 9.77 -5.54
N VAL A 120 -7.00 10.80 -4.83
CA VAL A 120 -8.28 10.84 -4.14
C VAL A 120 -9.04 12.11 -4.49
N THR A 121 -10.35 12.04 -4.46
CA THR A 121 -11.21 13.23 -4.60
C THR A 121 -11.98 13.46 -3.32
N TYR A 122 -12.23 14.74 -2.99
CA TYR A 122 -13.10 15.12 -1.88
C TYR A 122 -13.95 16.33 -2.24
N ALA A 123 -15.10 16.47 -1.59
CA ALA A 123 -16.03 17.55 -1.84
C ALA A 123 -15.47 18.88 -1.28
N ALA A 124 -15.63 19.96 -2.04
CA ALA A 124 -15.45 21.30 -1.50
C ALA A 124 -16.63 21.61 -0.55
N ALA A 125 -16.31 22.24 0.59
CA ALA A 125 -17.32 22.67 1.55
C ALA A 125 -17.25 24.19 1.70
N ASP A 126 -18.44 24.80 1.84
CA ASP A 126 -18.57 26.25 1.94
C ASP A 126 -18.18 26.77 3.34
N GLN A 127 -18.33 25.93 4.37
CA GLN A 127 -17.93 26.26 5.74
C GLN A 127 -16.46 25.94 5.97
N ALA A 128 -15.70 26.87 6.53
CA ALA A 128 -14.27 26.75 6.73
C ALA A 128 -13.86 25.49 7.51
N TYR A 129 -14.57 25.15 8.59
CA TYR A 129 -14.29 23.96 9.38
C TYR A 129 -14.55 22.67 8.58
N ALA A 130 -15.66 22.60 7.86
CA ALA A 130 -15.99 21.45 7.00
C ALA A 130 -14.96 21.29 5.85
N ALA A 131 -14.49 22.39 5.29
CA ALA A 131 -13.46 22.38 4.25
C ALA A 131 -12.14 21.79 4.77
N ILE A 132 -11.69 22.19 5.98
CA ILE A 132 -10.51 21.64 6.62
C ILE A 132 -10.68 20.15 6.93
N ALA A 133 -11.85 19.74 7.45
CA ALA A 133 -12.14 18.35 7.76
C ALA A 133 -12.14 17.48 6.50
N ALA A 134 -12.78 17.93 5.41
CA ALA A 134 -12.80 17.22 4.13
C ALA A 134 -11.41 17.10 3.51
N GLN A 135 -10.59 18.14 3.62
CA GLN A 135 -9.19 18.08 3.15
C GLN A 135 -8.38 17.05 3.94
N ARG A 136 -8.48 17.06 5.27
CA ARG A 136 -7.75 16.10 6.14
C ARG A 136 -8.17 14.65 5.86
N ASP A 137 -9.45 14.41 5.71
CA ASP A 137 -9.95 13.08 5.32
C ASP A 137 -9.39 12.65 3.96
N GLY A 138 -9.35 13.56 2.98
CA GLY A 138 -8.72 13.30 1.68
C GLY A 138 -7.24 12.96 1.80
N GLU A 139 -6.48 13.70 2.61
CA GLU A 139 -5.06 13.46 2.86
C GLU A 139 -4.83 12.09 3.52
N GLN A 140 -5.61 11.74 4.54
CA GLN A 140 -5.51 10.44 5.22
C GLN A 140 -5.80 9.27 4.27
N ARG A 141 -6.82 9.38 3.41
CA ARG A 141 -7.12 8.36 2.40
C ARG A 141 -6.01 8.22 1.37
N ALA A 142 -5.41 9.33 0.92
CA ALA A 142 -4.29 9.30 -0.01
C ALA A 142 -3.06 8.62 0.61
N VAL A 143 -2.77 8.91 1.87
CA VAL A 143 -1.67 8.30 2.63
C VAL A 143 -1.90 6.79 2.80
N ALA A 144 -3.09 6.38 3.20
CA ALA A 144 -3.42 4.96 3.38
C ALA A 144 -3.28 4.18 2.06
N GLU A 145 -3.78 4.75 0.96
CA GLU A 145 -3.64 4.14 -0.36
C GLU A 145 -2.17 4.07 -0.82
N ALA A 146 -1.39 5.13 -0.60
CA ALA A 146 0.04 5.12 -0.92
C ALA A 146 0.80 4.05 -0.12
N ALA A 147 0.53 3.90 1.18
CA ALA A 147 1.16 2.89 2.03
C ALA A 147 0.81 1.46 1.55
N ARG A 148 -0.45 1.23 1.19
CA ARG A 148 -0.92 -0.04 0.63
C ARG A 148 -0.21 -0.37 -0.70
N LEU A 149 -0.06 0.60 -1.59
CA LEU A 149 0.64 0.42 -2.88
C LEU A 149 2.12 0.11 -2.66
N ILE A 150 2.80 0.87 -1.78
CA ILE A 150 4.20 0.62 -1.41
C ILE A 150 4.39 -0.80 -0.87
N ARG A 151 3.53 -1.24 0.07
CA ARG A 151 3.58 -2.62 0.58
C ARG A 151 3.50 -3.64 -0.53
N LEU A 152 2.62 -3.43 -1.51
CA LEU A 152 2.41 -4.34 -2.63
C LEU A 152 3.67 -4.43 -3.52
N ASP A 153 4.28 -3.30 -3.82
CA ASP A 153 5.50 -3.22 -4.63
C ASP A 153 6.69 -3.84 -3.88
N LEU A 154 6.86 -3.53 -2.60
CA LEU A 154 7.90 -4.13 -1.76
C LEU A 154 7.74 -5.64 -1.65
N SER A 155 6.50 -6.15 -1.56
CA SER A 155 6.24 -7.59 -1.53
C SER A 155 6.70 -8.28 -2.82
N ARG A 156 6.48 -7.66 -3.98
CA ARG A 156 6.93 -8.17 -5.28
C ARG A 156 8.45 -8.12 -5.38
N ALA A 157 9.04 -6.95 -5.11
CA ALA A 157 10.48 -6.76 -5.20
C ALA A 157 11.26 -7.73 -4.30
N LEU A 158 10.80 -7.96 -3.05
CA LEU A 158 11.43 -8.91 -2.13
C LEU A 158 11.19 -10.37 -2.53
N ALA A 159 10.06 -10.70 -3.17
CA ALA A 159 9.83 -12.03 -3.72
C ALA A 159 10.79 -12.32 -4.88
N ASP A 160 11.00 -11.35 -5.77
CA ASP A 160 11.93 -11.48 -6.91
C ASP A 160 13.37 -11.67 -6.46
N LEU A 161 13.81 -11.02 -5.37
CA LEU A 161 15.15 -11.23 -4.78
C LEU A 161 15.34 -12.61 -4.15
N ASN A 162 14.26 -13.29 -3.76
CA ASN A 162 14.30 -14.62 -3.16
C ASN A 162 14.19 -15.76 -4.19
N GLN A 163 13.96 -15.43 -5.46
CA GLN A 163 13.97 -16.43 -6.53
C GLN A 163 15.43 -16.76 -6.93
N PRO A 164 15.77 -18.05 -6.99
CA PRO A 164 17.13 -18.49 -7.34
C PRO A 164 17.48 -18.23 -8.80
#